data_e2fac0b1c0fc7bbb8411ec4260a5511a
#
_entry.id   e2fac0b1c0fc7bbb8411ec4260a5511a
#
_cell.length_a   1.000
_cell.length_b   1.000
_cell.length_c   1.000
_cell.angle_alpha   90.00
_cell.angle_beta   90.00
_cell.angle_gamma   90.00
#
_symmetry.space_group_name_H-M   'P 1'
#
loop_
_entity.id
_entity.type
_entity.pdbx_description
1 polymer ?
#
loop_
_entity_poly.entity_id
_entity_poly.type
_entity_poly.pdbx_seq_one_letter_code
_entity_poly.pdbx_strand_id
1 'polypeptide(L)'
;MPQEQTLERPGVAVEASAHAEHRITFAPAGVTLACAPGQSVLETALGAGYFPKHSCRRGECHACCTPIKSGSVSYPEGFVPEGVPEGYCLTCMARPQGQVEIEAPEVSSVPGRRVVRAGARVLSTERVSHDVTVVQLQVPRNAGFDFSAGQYCDVLLRDGNRRSYSMANAPDGSGVIEWHVRALPKGRFSPHVYKALKPGDMLRVEGPFGGFALSTSDKPVILLASGTGYAPIAALLKTHAEVLKARGAALYWGCRRLEDLYAFEEARAWGAGGDHLRFIPVLSEHGRNWSGRSGFVHEAVAQDFPDMSGMEVYACGNPLMVDAARATFTREHALPNEAFFSDAFITVMSHPRAAP
;
A
#
# COMPACT_ATOMS: atom_id res chain seq x y z
N MET A 1 2.19 -71.59 -24.77
CA MET A 1 2.63 -70.24 -24.71
C MET A 1 1.78 -69.36 -25.61
N PRO A 2 0.83 -68.55 -25.11
CA PRO A 2 0.07 -67.64 -25.96
C PRO A 2 0.79 -66.29 -25.99
N GLN A 3 0.84 -65.70 -27.15
CA GLN A 3 1.40 -64.37 -27.45
C GLN A 3 0.50 -63.26 -26.89
N GLU A 4 1.09 -62.36 -26.14
CA GLU A 4 0.47 -61.11 -25.65
C GLU A 4 0.42 -60.10 -26.82
N GLN A 5 -0.79 -59.79 -27.27
CA GLN A 5 -1.04 -58.66 -28.19
C GLN A 5 -1.14 -57.36 -27.39
N THR A 6 -0.14 -56.51 -27.57
CA THR A 6 -0.13 -55.15 -27.04
C THR A 6 -1.09 -54.27 -27.85
N LEU A 7 -2.21 -53.90 -27.26
CA LEU A 7 -3.14 -52.92 -27.82
C LEU A 7 -2.56 -51.50 -27.60
N GLU A 8 -2.04 -50.89 -28.65
CA GLU A 8 -1.73 -49.47 -28.70
C GLU A 8 -3.03 -48.65 -28.64
N ARG A 9 -3.17 -47.81 -27.60
CA ARG A 9 -4.22 -46.81 -27.54
C ARG A 9 -3.86 -45.63 -28.43
N PRO A 10 -4.76 -45.12 -29.30
CA PRO A 10 -4.49 -43.91 -30.07
C PRO A 10 -4.36 -42.74 -29.13
N GLY A 11 -3.22 -42.04 -29.19
CA GLY A 11 -2.97 -40.81 -28.52
C GLY A 11 -3.96 -39.72 -28.99
N VAL A 12 -4.79 -39.25 -28.09
CA VAL A 12 -5.56 -38.02 -28.31
C VAL A 12 -4.56 -36.86 -28.32
N ALA A 13 -4.25 -36.38 -29.51
CA ALA A 13 -3.57 -35.11 -29.69
C ALA A 13 -4.50 -34.04 -29.15
N VAL A 14 -4.19 -33.53 -27.96
CA VAL A 14 -4.77 -32.27 -27.45
C VAL A 14 -4.17 -31.19 -28.33
N GLU A 15 -4.94 -30.73 -29.32
CA GLU A 15 -4.65 -29.50 -30.04
C GLU A 15 -4.58 -28.37 -28.99
N ALA A 16 -3.36 -27.95 -28.67
CA ALA A 16 -3.12 -26.70 -27.94
C ALA A 16 -3.62 -25.57 -28.85
N SER A 17 -4.86 -25.13 -28.63
CA SER A 17 -5.37 -23.92 -29.25
C SER A 17 -4.38 -22.80 -28.88
N ALA A 18 -3.78 -22.19 -29.92
CA ALA A 18 -2.92 -21.02 -29.81
C ALA A 18 -3.74 -19.86 -29.29
N HIS A 19 -3.97 -19.79 -27.97
CA HIS A 19 -4.41 -18.57 -27.31
C HIS A 19 -3.26 -17.60 -27.40
N ALA A 20 -3.43 -16.52 -28.16
CA ALA A 20 -2.49 -15.42 -28.19
C ALA A 20 -2.15 -15.04 -26.73
N GLU A 21 -0.91 -15.31 -26.32
CA GLU A 21 -0.46 -15.00 -24.97
C GLU A 21 -0.51 -13.49 -24.77
N HIS A 22 -1.44 -13.02 -23.95
CA HIS A 22 -1.43 -11.63 -23.53
C HIS A 22 -0.27 -11.39 -22.57
N ARG A 23 0.50 -10.33 -22.82
CA ARG A 23 1.66 -9.98 -22.00
C ARG A 23 1.60 -8.50 -21.60
N ILE A 24 2.02 -8.23 -20.39
CA ILE A 24 2.07 -6.88 -19.83
C ILE A 24 3.51 -6.61 -19.43
N THR A 25 4.07 -5.50 -19.94
CA THR A 25 5.36 -4.98 -19.53
C THR A 25 5.17 -3.69 -18.74
N PHE A 26 5.73 -3.62 -17.54
CA PHE A 26 5.74 -2.43 -16.69
C PHE A 26 7.06 -1.69 -16.87
N ALA A 27 7.03 -0.49 -17.44
CA ALA A 27 8.17 0.38 -17.62
C ALA A 27 8.21 1.47 -16.53
N PRO A 28 9.37 1.91 -16.05
CA PRO A 28 10.72 1.51 -16.45
C PRO A 28 11.22 0.22 -15.79
N ALA A 29 10.45 -0.42 -14.92
CA ALA A 29 10.87 -1.59 -14.13
C ALA A 29 11.25 -2.83 -15.00
N GLY A 30 10.87 -2.85 -16.27
CA GLY A 30 11.20 -3.93 -17.21
C GLY A 30 10.52 -5.29 -16.89
N VAL A 31 9.55 -5.30 -15.99
CA VAL A 31 8.86 -6.51 -15.56
C VAL A 31 7.83 -6.90 -16.62
N THR A 32 7.95 -8.11 -17.16
CA THR A 32 7.00 -8.67 -18.14
C THR A 32 6.28 -9.86 -17.54
N LEU A 33 4.93 -9.83 -17.55
CA LEU A 33 4.06 -10.85 -16.99
C LEU A 33 3.14 -11.42 -18.08
N ALA A 34 2.91 -12.74 -18.04
CA ALA A 34 1.87 -13.37 -18.83
C ALA A 34 0.51 -13.11 -18.17
N CYS A 35 -0.47 -12.70 -18.97
CA CYS A 35 -1.82 -12.39 -18.51
C CYS A 35 -2.80 -13.47 -18.99
N ALA A 36 -3.50 -14.09 -18.07
CA ALA A 36 -4.53 -15.05 -18.40
C ALA A 36 -5.75 -14.35 -19.06
N PRO A 37 -6.47 -15.05 -19.96
CA PRO A 37 -7.66 -14.50 -20.59
C PRO A 37 -8.65 -13.95 -19.56
N GLY A 38 -9.13 -12.72 -19.79
CA GLY A 38 -10.11 -12.07 -18.92
C GLY A 38 -9.56 -11.40 -17.66
N GLN A 39 -8.30 -11.62 -17.29
CA GLN A 39 -7.67 -10.89 -16.19
C GLN A 39 -7.38 -9.43 -16.56
N SER A 40 -7.51 -8.56 -15.58
CA SER A 40 -7.04 -7.18 -15.72
C SER A 40 -5.52 -7.09 -15.53
N VAL A 41 -4.94 -5.99 -16.02
CA VAL A 41 -3.54 -5.65 -15.81
C VAL A 41 -3.16 -5.71 -14.34
N LEU A 42 -3.99 -5.12 -13.48
CA LEU A 42 -3.75 -5.09 -12.03
C LEU A 42 -3.86 -6.49 -11.40
N GLU A 43 -4.88 -7.29 -11.77
CA GLU A 43 -5.03 -8.65 -11.23
C GLU A 43 -3.82 -9.52 -11.59
N THR A 44 -3.31 -9.41 -12.81
CA THR A 44 -2.11 -10.12 -13.25
C THR A 44 -0.89 -9.71 -12.42
N ALA A 45 -0.69 -8.40 -12.22
CA ALA A 45 0.41 -7.88 -11.42
C ALA A 45 0.34 -8.37 -9.97
N LEU A 46 -0.82 -8.21 -9.32
CA LEU A 46 -1.02 -8.63 -7.93
C LEU A 46 -0.84 -10.14 -7.74
N GLY A 47 -1.33 -10.95 -8.69
CA GLY A 47 -1.14 -12.40 -8.67
C GLY A 47 0.31 -12.83 -8.76
N ALA A 48 1.16 -12.04 -9.41
CA ALA A 48 2.59 -12.26 -9.55
C ALA A 48 3.44 -11.58 -8.44
N GLY A 49 2.79 -10.91 -7.45
CA GLY A 49 3.48 -10.23 -6.34
C GLY A 49 4.04 -8.86 -6.72
N TYR A 50 3.50 -8.23 -7.77
CA TYR A 50 3.83 -6.86 -8.17
C TYR A 50 2.68 -5.91 -7.83
N PHE A 51 3.00 -4.74 -7.31
CA PHE A 51 2.03 -3.79 -6.77
C PHE A 51 2.15 -2.42 -7.46
N PRO A 52 1.59 -2.27 -8.69
CA PRO A 52 1.45 -0.96 -9.30
C PRO A 52 0.44 -0.11 -8.49
N LYS A 53 0.55 1.20 -8.60
CA LYS A 53 -0.34 2.14 -7.87
C LYS A 53 -1.81 1.81 -8.14
N HIS A 54 -2.59 1.60 -7.08
CA HIS A 54 -4.01 1.31 -7.17
C HIS A 54 -4.73 1.60 -5.84
N SER A 55 -6.09 1.60 -5.86
CA SER A 55 -6.91 1.72 -4.65
C SER A 55 -8.21 0.94 -4.78
N CYS A 56 -9.29 1.52 -5.35
CA CYS A 56 -10.66 0.96 -5.30
C CYS A 56 -10.84 -0.36 -6.06
N ARG A 57 -10.03 -0.65 -7.06
CA ARG A 57 -10.10 -1.82 -7.98
C ARG A 57 -11.43 -1.96 -8.74
N ARG A 58 -12.13 -0.85 -8.98
CA ARG A 58 -13.45 -0.82 -9.64
C ARG A 58 -13.56 0.24 -10.73
N GLY A 59 -12.43 0.90 -11.05
CA GLY A 59 -12.41 1.94 -12.07
C GLY A 59 -12.97 3.30 -11.63
N GLU A 60 -13.29 3.50 -10.35
CA GLU A 60 -13.97 4.72 -9.87
C GLU A 60 -13.03 5.82 -9.37
N CYS A 61 -11.88 5.45 -8.77
CA CYS A 61 -11.02 6.42 -8.07
C CYS A 61 -9.85 6.94 -8.90
N HIS A 62 -9.63 6.40 -10.08
CA HIS A 62 -8.53 6.70 -11.00
C HIS A 62 -7.10 6.60 -10.44
N ALA A 63 -6.93 6.06 -9.23
CA ALA A 63 -5.61 5.86 -8.63
C ALA A 63 -4.68 4.96 -9.46
N CYS A 64 -5.27 4.09 -10.27
CA CYS A 64 -4.58 3.17 -11.17
C CYS A 64 -4.57 3.66 -12.63
N CYS A 65 -4.91 4.93 -12.88
CA CYS A 65 -4.84 5.54 -14.20
C CYS A 65 -3.38 5.73 -14.60
N THR A 66 -2.97 5.18 -15.74
CA THR A 66 -1.57 5.15 -16.15
C THR A 66 -1.43 5.18 -17.68
N PRO A 67 -0.35 5.78 -18.23
CA PRO A 67 -0.10 5.81 -19.67
C PRO A 67 0.13 4.41 -20.26
N ILE A 68 -0.40 4.17 -21.44
CA ILE A 68 -0.06 3.03 -22.30
C ILE A 68 1.06 3.50 -23.23
N LYS A 69 2.24 2.89 -23.12
CA LYS A 69 3.39 3.19 -24.00
C LYS A 69 3.27 2.52 -25.36
N SER A 70 2.76 1.28 -25.36
CA SER A 70 2.52 0.54 -26.59
C SER A 70 1.45 -0.54 -26.39
N GLY A 71 0.84 -0.98 -27.48
CA GLY A 71 -0.25 -1.97 -27.47
C GLY A 71 -1.61 -1.34 -27.18
N SER A 72 -2.60 -2.18 -26.88
CA SER A 72 -3.97 -1.75 -26.60
C SER A 72 -4.61 -2.59 -25.49
N VAL A 73 -5.64 -2.02 -24.87
CA VAL A 73 -6.44 -2.69 -23.83
C VAL A 73 -7.92 -2.63 -24.19
N SER A 74 -8.67 -3.61 -23.70
CA SER A 74 -10.14 -3.57 -23.68
C SER A 74 -10.65 -3.44 -22.26
N TYR A 75 -11.94 -3.18 -22.12
CA TYR A 75 -12.63 -3.14 -20.83
C TYR A 75 -13.76 -4.17 -20.78
N PRO A 76 -14.22 -4.55 -19.58
CA PRO A 76 -15.39 -5.40 -19.44
C PRO A 76 -16.62 -4.81 -20.16
N GLU A 77 -17.49 -5.67 -20.67
CA GLU A 77 -18.75 -5.23 -21.28
C GLU A 77 -19.54 -4.33 -20.32
N GLY A 78 -20.04 -3.21 -20.84
CA GLY A 78 -20.79 -2.21 -20.06
C GLY A 78 -19.93 -1.27 -19.20
N PHE A 79 -18.60 -1.44 -19.15
CA PHE A 79 -17.73 -0.52 -18.46
C PHE A 79 -17.19 0.56 -19.40
N VAL A 80 -17.44 1.82 -19.06
CA VAL A 80 -16.89 2.99 -19.77
C VAL A 80 -15.87 3.68 -18.89
N PRO A 81 -14.61 3.86 -19.32
CA PRO A 81 -13.57 4.53 -18.54
C PRO A 81 -13.74 6.06 -18.59
N GLU A 82 -14.80 6.58 -17.95
CA GLU A 82 -15.09 8.01 -17.92
C GLU A 82 -13.92 8.80 -17.30
N GLY A 83 -13.54 9.94 -17.93
CA GLY A 83 -12.51 10.83 -17.44
C GLY A 83 -11.08 10.25 -17.51
N VAL A 84 -10.86 9.19 -18.28
CA VAL A 84 -9.52 8.65 -18.59
C VAL A 84 -8.99 9.34 -19.85
N PRO A 85 -7.80 9.98 -19.81
CA PRO A 85 -7.22 10.61 -20.98
C PRO A 85 -6.92 9.61 -22.11
N GLU A 86 -6.91 10.09 -23.34
CA GLU A 86 -6.46 9.29 -24.48
C GLU A 86 -5.01 8.77 -24.26
N GLY A 87 -4.74 7.54 -24.60
CA GLY A 87 -3.44 6.89 -24.35
C GLY A 87 -3.22 6.41 -22.91
N TYR A 88 -4.23 6.51 -22.04
CA TYR A 88 -4.17 6.01 -20.67
C TYR A 88 -5.12 4.83 -20.46
N CYS A 89 -4.90 4.08 -19.39
CA CYS A 89 -5.83 3.04 -18.96
C CYS A 89 -6.00 3.00 -17.43
N LEU A 90 -7.13 2.45 -16.99
CA LEU A 90 -7.35 2.07 -15.60
C LEU A 90 -6.90 0.62 -15.41
N THR A 91 -5.71 0.39 -14.89
CA THR A 91 -5.11 -0.96 -14.81
C THR A 91 -5.98 -1.97 -14.08
N CYS A 92 -6.83 -1.54 -13.16
CA CYS A 92 -7.75 -2.43 -12.42
C CYS A 92 -8.91 -2.96 -13.27
N MET A 93 -9.23 -2.34 -14.40
CA MET A 93 -10.32 -2.73 -15.30
C MET A 93 -9.81 -3.10 -16.70
N ALA A 94 -8.66 -2.55 -17.11
CA ALA A 94 -8.05 -2.76 -18.42
C ALA A 94 -7.57 -4.21 -18.60
N ARG A 95 -7.95 -4.82 -19.70
CA ARG A 95 -7.55 -6.17 -20.12
C ARG A 95 -6.64 -6.06 -21.33
N PRO A 96 -5.42 -6.59 -21.31
CA PRO A 96 -4.49 -6.47 -22.43
C PRO A 96 -5.01 -7.18 -23.68
N GLN A 97 -4.77 -6.57 -24.84
CA GLN A 97 -5.02 -7.14 -26.15
C GLN A 97 -3.67 -7.43 -26.82
N GLY A 98 -3.16 -8.67 -26.64
CA GLY A 98 -1.80 -9.02 -27.07
C GLY A 98 -0.72 -8.50 -26.11
N GLN A 99 0.32 -7.88 -26.66
CA GLN A 99 1.41 -7.29 -25.87
C GLN A 99 1.12 -5.82 -25.56
N VAL A 100 1.19 -5.46 -24.29
CA VAL A 100 0.95 -4.10 -23.81
C VAL A 100 2.10 -3.66 -22.93
N GLU A 101 2.64 -2.46 -23.18
CA GLU A 101 3.60 -1.80 -22.30
C GLU A 101 2.94 -0.62 -21.60
N ILE A 102 3.06 -0.58 -20.29
CA ILE A 102 2.42 0.40 -19.40
C ILE A 102 3.49 1.14 -18.62
N GLU A 103 3.36 2.46 -18.53
CA GLU A 103 4.23 3.27 -17.70
C GLU A 103 3.78 3.18 -16.23
N ALA A 104 4.56 2.48 -15.41
CA ALA A 104 4.32 2.35 -13.99
C ALA A 104 5.63 2.54 -13.22
N PRO A 105 6.02 3.80 -12.94
CA PRO A 105 7.31 4.11 -12.30
C PRO A 105 7.37 3.61 -10.85
N GLU A 106 6.22 3.38 -10.21
CA GLU A 106 6.09 2.95 -8.83
C GLU A 106 5.58 1.50 -8.72
N VAL A 107 6.23 0.56 -9.41
CA VAL A 107 5.92 -0.86 -9.23
C VAL A 107 6.81 -1.42 -8.13
N SER A 108 6.24 -1.66 -6.97
CA SER A 108 6.90 -2.40 -5.90
C SER A 108 6.67 -3.90 -6.05
N SER A 109 7.57 -4.72 -5.53
CA SER A 109 7.43 -6.19 -5.59
C SER A 109 7.76 -6.85 -4.26
N VAL A 110 7.01 -7.90 -3.94
CA VAL A 110 7.30 -8.85 -2.86
C VAL A 110 7.15 -10.26 -3.44
N PRO A 111 8.16 -10.76 -4.15
CA PRO A 111 8.09 -12.05 -4.82
C PRO A 111 7.76 -13.19 -3.84
N GLY A 112 6.92 -14.14 -4.28
CA GLY A 112 6.57 -15.32 -3.50
C GLY A 112 5.45 -15.14 -2.48
N ARG A 113 4.97 -13.94 -2.24
CA ARG A 113 3.80 -13.69 -1.36
C ARG A 113 2.49 -13.99 -2.10
N ARG A 114 1.62 -14.75 -1.43
CA ARG A 114 0.28 -15.06 -1.96
C ARG A 114 -0.75 -14.14 -1.36
N VAL A 115 -1.58 -13.56 -2.20
CA VAL A 115 -2.80 -12.88 -1.76
C VAL A 115 -3.84 -13.94 -1.39
N VAL A 116 -4.32 -13.89 -0.17
CA VAL A 116 -5.32 -14.82 0.35
C VAL A 116 -6.58 -14.08 0.80
N ARG A 117 -7.74 -14.74 0.69
CA ARG A 117 -8.99 -14.29 1.30
C ARG A 117 -9.30 -15.16 2.50
N ALA A 118 -9.52 -14.52 3.64
CA ALA A 118 -9.79 -15.23 4.87
C ALA A 118 -10.86 -14.52 5.71
N GLY A 119 -11.51 -15.28 6.59
CA GLY A 119 -12.24 -14.71 7.71
C GLY A 119 -11.25 -14.27 8.78
N ALA A 120 -11.44 -13.08 9.35
CA ALA A 120 -10.64 -12.58 10.45
C ALA A 120 -11.55 -12.26 11.64
N ARG A 121 -11.20 -12.78 12.82
CA ARG A 121 -11.95 -12.52 14.04
C ARG A 121 -11.40 -11.29 14.74
N VAL A 122 -12.26 -10.35 15.12
CA VAL A 122 -11.88 -9.21 15.95
C VAL A 122 -11.46 -9.70 17.33
N LEU A 123 -10.23 -9.39 17.73
CA LEU A 123 -9.70 -9.71 19.06
C LEU A 123 -9.99 -8.57 20.04
N SER A 124 -9.68 -7.33 19.60
CA SER A 124 -9.87 -6.13 20.40
C SER A 124 -10.19 -4.91 19.52
N THR A 125 -10.83 -3.94 20.14
CA THR A 125 -11.03 -2.59 19.60
C THR A 125 -10.74 -1.61 20.71
N GLU A 126 -9.79 -0.71 20.51
CA GLU A 126 -9.39 0.30 21.47
C GLU A 126 -9.46 1.69 20.85
N ARG A 127 -10.20 2.58 21.47
CA ARG A 127 -10.26 3.99 21.04
C ARG A 127 -9.05 4.73 21.63
N VAL A 128 -8.09 5.05 20.79
CA VAL A 128 -6.82 5.69 21.19
C VAL A 128 -6.82 7.21 21.04
N SER A 129 -7.79 7.76 20.29
CA SER A 129 -8.05 9.19 20.22
C SER A 129 -9.53 9.48 19.93
N HIS A 130 -9.86 10.77 19.76
CA HIS A 130 -11.23 11.19 19.43
C HIS A 130 -11.75 10.62 18.09
N ASP A 131 -10.85 10.27 17.16
CA ASP A 131 -11.22 9.79 15.82
C ASP A 131 -10.46 8.52 15.37
N VAL A 132 -9.55 7.96 16.19
CA VAL A 132 -8.79 6.75 15.82
C VAL A 132 -9.12 5.60 16.74
N THR A 133 -9.39 4.44 16.16
CA THR A 133 -9.58 3.15 16.84
C THR A 133 -8.50 2.18 16.36
N VAL A 134 -7.76 1.58 17.28
CA VAL A 134 -6.88 0.43 17.02
C VAL A 134 -7.73 -0.82 17.05
N VAL A 135 -7.59 -1.64 16.01
CA VAL A 135 -8.34 -2.90 15.83
C VAL A 135 -7.35 -4.04 15.65
N GLN A 136 -7.40 -5.03 16.54
CA GLN A 136 -6.64 -6.26 16.36
C GLN A 136 -7.54 -7.38 15.84
N LEU A 137 -7.04 -8.10 14.85
CA LEU A 137 -7.75 -9.20 14.18
C LEU A 137 -6.89 -10.45 14.18
N GLN A 138 -7.53 -11.59 14.36
CA GLN A 138 -6.93 -12.91 14.18
C GLN A 138 -7.34 -13.47 12.82
N VAL A 139 -6.39 -13.58 11.91
CA VAL A 139 -6.52 -14.41 10.71
C VAL A 139 -6.09 -15.83 11.06
N PRO A 140 -6.83 -16.89 10.66
CA PRO A 140 -6.44 -18.26 10.96
C PRO A 140 -5.04 -18.58 10.40
N ARG A 141 -4.18 -19.20 11.20
CA ARG A 141 -2.79 -19.53 10.79
C ARG A 141 -2.72 -20.40 9.53
N ASN A 142 -3.69 -21.31 9.39
CA ASN A 142 -3.79 -22.19 8.23
C ASN A 142 -4.30 -21.48 6.95
N ALA A 143 -4.70 -20.21 7.03
CA ALA A 143 -5.06 -19.43 5.85
C ALA A 143 -3.85 -19.05 4.99
N GLY A 144 -2.63 -19.13 5.54
CA GLY A 144 -1.42 -18.74 4.83
C GLY A 144 -1.29 -17.23 4.61
N PHE A 145 -1.91 -16.44 5.51
CA PHE A 145 -1.77 -14.97 5.48
C PHE A 145 -0.45 -14.57 6.13
N ASP A 146 0.57 -14.39 5.31
CA ASP A 146 1.90 -13.99 5.74
C ASP A 146 2.26 -12.64 5.14
N PHE A 147 2.49 -11.62 5.97
CA PHE A 147 2.75 -10.25 5.54
C PHE A 147 4.14 -9.75 5.94
N SER A 148 4.61 -8.71 5.29
CA SER A 148 5.80 -7.95 5.66
C SER A 148 5.40 -6.59 6.25
N ALA A 149 6.24 -6.03 7.12
CA ALA A 149 6.04 -4.69 7.64
C ALA A 149 5.88 -3.66 6.51
N GLY A 150 4.89 -2.78 6.66
CA GLY A 150 4.53 -1.77 5.66
C GLY A 150 3.46 -2.22 4.66
N GLN A 151 3.13 -3.52 4.59
CA GLN A 151 2.02 -4.00 3.74
C GLN A 151 0.65 -3.66 4.35
N TYR A 152 -0.38 -3.72 3.49
CA TYR A 152 -1.77 -3.53 3.87
C TYR A 152 -2.64 -4.73 3.47
N CYS A 153 -3.85 -4.79 3.98
CA CYS A 153 -4.90 -5.68 3.50
C CYS A 153 -6.23 -4.94 3.34
N ASP A 154 -7.11 -5.52 2.55
CA ASP A 154 -8.47 -5.01 2.34
C ASP A 154 -9.44 -5.70 3.28
N VAL A 155 -10.35 -4.94 3.89
CA VAL A 155 -11.61 -5.47 4.39
C VAL A 155 -12.63 -5.50 3.27
N LEU A 156 -13.27 -6.66 3.08
CA LEU A 156 -14.30 -6.89 2.07
C LEU A 156 -15.68 -6.63 2.67
N LEU A 157 -16.37 -5.61 2.18
CA LEU A 157 -17.70 -5.23 2.67
C LEU A 157 -18.80 -6.06 1.98
N ARG A 158 -19.97 -6.13 2.61
CA ARG A 158 -21.12 -6.89 2.09
C ARG A 158 -21.66 -6.38 0.74
N ASP A 159 -21.47 -5.10 0.48
CA ASP A 159 -21.86 -4.43 -0.78
C ASP A 159 -20.83 -4.57 -1.90
N GLY A 160 -19.81 -5.46 -1.74
CA GLY A 160 -18.74 -5.67 -2.70
C GLY A 160 -17.64 -4.61 -2.65
N ASN A 161 -17.81 -3.56 -1.84
CA ASN A 161 -16.76 -2.56 -1.64
C ASN A 161 -15.59 -3.11 -0.82
N ARG A 162 -14.46 -2.43 -0.90
CA ARG A 162 -13.22 -2.72 -0.16
C ARG A 162 -12.71 -1.48 0.54
N ARG A 163 -12.00 -1.68 1.64
CA ARG A 163 -11.23 -0.62 2.29
C ARG A 163 -9.89 -1.18 2.73
N SER A 164 -8.83 -0.49 2.33
CA SER A 164 -7.45 -0.88 2.63
C SER A 164 -7.02 -0.31 3.97
N TYR A 165 -6.36 -1.15 4.75
CA TYR A 165 -5.74 -0.78 6.02
C TYR A 165 -4.36 -1.40 6.12
N SER A 166 -3.35 -0.54 6.35
CA SER A 166 -1.98 -0.99 6.58
C SER A 166 -1.89 -1.70 7.93
N MET A 167 -1.13 -2.79 7.98
CA MET A 167 -0.82 -3.46 9.22
C MET A 167 0.18 -2.62 10.03
N ALA A 168 -0.13 -2.39 11.31
CA ALA A 168 0.65 -1.55 12.22
C ALA A 168 1.54 -2.35 13.19
N ASN A 169 1.36 -3.67 13.23
CA ASN A 169 2.18 -4.57 14.04
C ASN A 169 3.32 -5.20 13.25
N ALA A 170 4.34 -5.67 13.98
CA ALA A 170 5.37 -6.53 13.40
C ALA A 170 4.76 -7.89 13.01
N PRO A 171 5.15 -8.46 11.84
CA PRO A 171 4.79 -9.82 11.46
C PRO A 171 5.52 -10.82 12.36
N ASP A 172 4.79 -11.66 13.08
CA ASP A 172 5.32 -12.66 14.01
C ASP A 172 4.86 -14.10 13.70
N GLY A 173 4.14 -14.28 12.60
CA GLY A 173 3.57 -15.58 12.21
C GLY A 173 2.37 -16.03 13.06
N SER A 174 1.90 -15.24 14.02
CA SER A 174 0.74 -15.54 14.85
C SER A 174 -0.58 -15.47 14.07
N GLY A 175 -0.60 -14.76 12.95
CA GLY A 175 -1.79 -14.41 12.19
C GLY A 175 -2.55 -13.22 12.78
N VAL A 176 -1.99 -12.55 13.79
CA VAL A 176 -2.54 -11.29 14.31
C VAL A 176 -2.15 -10.15 13.40
N ILE A 177 -3.13 -9.33 13.02
CA ILE A 177 -2.95 -8.07 12.31
C ILE A 177 -3.59 -6.93 13.09
N GLU A 178 -2.96 -5.77 13.05
CA GLU A 178 -3.40 -4.57 13.75
C GLU A 178 -3.64 -3.45 12.75
N TRP A 179 -4.80 -2.78 12.85
CA TRP A 179 -5.16 -1.63 12.04
C TRP A 179 -5.37 -0.39 12.91
N HIS A 180 -4.91 0.75 12.44
CA HIS A 180 -5.24 2.06 13.00
C HIS A 180 -6.29 2.73 12.11
N VAL A 181 -7.54 2.70 12.55
CA VAL A 181 -8.69 3.12 11.75
C VAL A 181 -9.17 4.49 12.15
N ARG A 182 -9.00 5.50 11.27
CA ARG A 182 -9.57 6.82 11.47
C ARG A 182 -11.05 6.86 11.10
N ALA A 183 -11.88 7.41 11.97
CA ALA A 183 -13.30 7.62 11.73
C ALA A 183 -13.53 8.73 10.69
N LEU A 184 -13.95 8.35 9.50
CA LEU A 184 -14.37 9.28 8.46
C LEU A 184 -15.90 9.38 8.47
N PRO A 185 -16.51 10.55 8.71
CA PRO A 185 -17.97 10.68 8.87
C PRO A 185 -18.80 10.12 7.70
N LYS A 186 -18.29 10.23 6.48
CA LYS A 186 -18.90 9.69 5.25
C LYS A 186 -18.25 8.38 4.79
N GLY A 187 -17.39 7.77 5.61
CA GLY A 187 -16.73 6.50 5.30
C GLY A 187 -17.73 5.35 5.31
N ARG A 188 -17.51 4.33 4.49
CA ARG A 188 -18.42 3.15 4.43
C ARG A 188 -18.14 2.13 5.53
N PHE A 189 -16.91 2.06 6.05
CA PHE A 189 -16.50 1.08 7.06
C PHE A 189 -16.05 1.72 8.38
N SER A 190 -15.29 2.80 8.33
CA SER A 190 -14.74 3.43 9.53
C SER A 190 -15.80 3.90 10.55
N PRO A 191 -17.02 4.36 10.16
CA PRO A 191 -18.07 4.63 11.14
C PRO A 191 -18.58 3.36 11.86
N HIS A 192 -18.57 2.20 11.19
CA HIS A 192 -18.91 0.92 11.83
C HIS A 192 -17.84 0.52 12.85
N VAL A 193 -16.54 0.64 12.49
CA VAL A 193 -15.43 0.40 13.43
C VAL A 193 -15.57 1.26 14.68
N TYR A 194 -15.85 2.55 14.49
CA TYR A 194 -15.92 3.51 15.58
C TYR A 194 -17.13 3.32 16.50
N LYS A 195 -18.28 2.84 15.98
CA LYS A 195 -19.54 2.81 16.71
C LYS A 195 -19.99 1.43 17.16
N ALA A 196 -19.63 0.37 16.42
CA ALA A 196 -20.33 -0.91 16.54
C ALA A 196 -19.42 -2.14 16.53
N LEU A 197 -18.21 -2.07 15.96
CA LEU A 197 -17.30 -3.21 15.89
C LEU A 197 -16.84 -3.61 17.30
N LYS A 198 -16.91 -4.90 17.59
CA LYS A 198 -16.59 -5.43 18.92
C LYS A 198 -15.80 -6.75 18.85
N PRO A 199 -15.09 -7.12 19.90
CA PRO A 199 -14.45 -8.42 20.00
C PRO A 199 -15.43 -9.57 19.71
N GLY A 200 -14.98 -10.54 18.92
CA GLY A 200 -15.76 -11.68 18.46
C GLY A 200 -16.42 -11.50 17.09
N ASP A 201 -16.58 -10.27 16.59
CA ASP A 201 -17.11 -10.03 15.26
C ASP A 201 -16.19 -10.63 14.19
N MET A 202 -16.80 -11.02 13.05
CA MET A 202 -16.08 -11.60 11.92
C MET A 202 -16.04 -10.63 10.74
N LEU A 203 -14.85 -10.36 10.26
CA LEU A 203 -14.58 -9.60 9.06
C LEU A 203 -14.04 -10.52 7.96
N ARG A 204 -14.17 -10.11 6.70
CA ARG A 204 -13.53 -10.78 5.57
C ARG A 204 -12.37 -9.91 5.11
N VAL A 205 -11.18 -10.47 5.04
CA VAL A 205 -9.96 -9.77 4.63
C VAL A 205 -9.38 -10.40 3.37
N GLU A 206 -8.71 -9.60 2.57
CA GLU A 206 -7.93 -10.02 1.42
C GLU A 206 -6.58 -9.31 1.45
N GLY A 207 -5.51 -10.05 1.27
CA GLY A 207 -4.14 -9.54 1.29
C GLY A 207 -3.12 -10.66 1.54
N PRO A 208 -1.87 -10.30 1.85
CA PRO A 208 -1.35 -8.93 1.94
C PRO A 208 -1.13 -8.29 0.59
N PHE A 209 -1.10 -6.95 0.56
CA PHE A 209 -0.80 -6.13 -0.60
C PHE A 209 0.25 -5.08 -0.28
N GLY A 210 0.82 -4.48 -1.33
CA GLY A 210 1.77 -3.39 -1.23
C GLY A 210 3.21 -3.85 -1.09
N GLY A 211 4.12 -3.00 -1.55
CA GLY A 211 5.56 -3.22 -1.49
C GLY A 211 6.29 -2.11 -0.71
N PHE A 212 5.57 -1.41 0.18
CA PHE A 212 6.16 -0.42 1.07
C PHE A 212 6.96 -1.16 2.15
N ALA A 213 8.24 -1.42 1.87
CA ALA A 213 9.13 -2.17 2.74
C ALA A 213 10.47 -1.47 2.88
N LEU A 214 11.14 -1.64 4.02
CA LEU A 214 12.48 -1.11 4.24
C LEU A 214 13.46 -1.79 3.27
N SER A 215 14.24 -0.99 2.55
CA SER A 215 15.30 -1.46 1.65
C SER A 215 16.44 -2.11 2.41
N THR A 216 17.26 -2.88 1.72
CA THR A 216 18.48 -3.48 2.28
C THR A 216 19.70 -2.54 2.27
N SER A 217 19.51 -1.29 1.88
CA SER A 217 20.52 -0.23 1.87
C SER A 217 21.00 0.09 3.30
N ASP A 218 22.16 0.69 3.42
CA ASP A 218 22.75 1.19 4.67
C ASP A 218 22.56 2.71 4.86
N LYS A 219 21.89 3.39 3.90
CA LYS A 219 21.67 4.84 3.94
C LYS A 219 20.80 5.25 5.13
N PRO A 220 21.02 6.43 5.73
CA PRO A 220 20.12 6.99 6.73
C PRO A 220 18.68 7.12 6.24
N VAL A 221 17.73 7.02 7.16
CA VAL A 221 16.29 6.90 6.85
C VAL A 221 15.50 8.09 7.39
N ILE A 222 14.68 8.69 6.56
CA ILE A 222 13.62 9.61 6.97
C ILE A 222 12.29 8.90 6.86
N LEU A 223 11.61 8.72 7.99
CA LEU A 223 10.26 8.18 8.08
C LEU A 223 9.28 9.35 8.20
N LEU A 224 8.39 9.50 7.23
CA LEU A 224 7.48 10.63 7.13
C LEU A 224 6.03 10.16 7.19
N ALA A 225 5.34 10.45 8.27
CA ALA A 225 3.96 10.08 8.48
C ALA A 225 3.03 11.29 8.54
N SER A 226 1.79 11.17 8.02
CA SER A 226 0.70 12.09 8.33
C SER A 226 -0.53 11.34 8.83
N GLY A 227 -1.04 11.77 9.99
CA GLY A 227 -2.19 11.12 10.63
C GLY A 227 -2.01 9.61 10.81
N THR A 228 -2.96 8.80 10.33
CA THR A 228 -2.88 7.32 10.39
C THR A 228 -1.87 6.70 9.42
N GLY A 229 -1.16 7.50 8.61
CA GLY A 229 0.05 7.07 7.91
C GLY A 229 1.15 6.59 8.85
N TYR A 230 1.02 6.84 10.14
CA TYR A 230 1.87 6.26 11.17
C TYR A 230 1.74 4.73 11.24
N ALA A 231 0.61 4.11 10.89
CA ALA A 231 0.39 2.67 11.03
C ALA A 231 1.45 1.81 10.30
N PRO A 232 1.69 1.93 8.98
CA PRO A 232 2.74 1.16 8.33
C PRO A 232 4.15 1.56 8.78
N ILE A 233 4.36 2.81 9.18
CA ILE A 233 5.61 3.25 9.80
C ILE A 233 5.83 2.54 11.14
N ALA A 234 4.81 2.43 12.00
CA ALA A 234 4.89 1.68 13.25
C ALA A 234 5.30 0.22 13.02
N ALA A 235 4.76 -0.43 12.00
CA ALA A 235 5.18 -1.79 11.63
C ALA A 235 6.67 -1.85 11.26
N LEU A 236 7.17 -0.87 10.47
CA LEU A 236 8.60 -0.79 10.14
C LEU A 236 9.46 -0.56 11.39
N LEU A 237 9.06 0.35 12.29
CA LEU A 237 9.76 0.63 13.54
C LEU A 237 9.87 -0.62 14.43
N LYS A 238 8.73 -1.34 14.60
CA LYS A 238 8.65 -2.55 15.44
C LYS A 238 9.46 -3.72 14.83
N THR A 239 9.48 -3.83 13.50
CA THR A 239 10.13 -4.96 12.81
C THR A 239 11.63 -4.74 12.61
N HIS A 240 12.05 -3.51 12.34
CA HIS A 240 13.40 -3.18 11.89
C HIS A 240 14.15 -2.27 12.87
N ALA A 241 13.83 -2.30 14.17
CA ALA A 241 14.37 -1.39 15.17
C ALA A 241 15.90 -1.31 15.14
N GLU A 242 16.59 -2.47 15.12
CA GLU A 242 18.06 -2.53 15.13
C GLU A 242 18.67 -2.01 13.81
N VAL A 243 18.05 -2.32 12.68
CA VAL A 243 18.49 -1.81 11.36
C VAL A 243 18.35 -0.30 11.28
N LEU A 244 17.22 0.23 11.72
CA LEU A 244 16.95 1.68 11.73
C LEU A 244 17.90 2.41 12.68
N LYS A 245 18.23 1.80 13.82
CA LYS A 245 19.23 2.32 14.76
C LYS A 245 20.62 2.35 14.13
N ALA A 246 21.03 1.27 13.47
CA ALA A 246 22.33 1.18 12.82
C ALA A 246 22.49 2.18 11.66
N ARG A 247 21.42 2.38 10.87
CA ARG A 247 21.40 3.33 9.74
C ARG A 247 21.29 4.80 10.17
N GLY A 248 20.77 5.03 11.37
CA GLY A 248 20.28 6.34 11.77
C GLY A 248 18.94 6.65 11.12
N ALA A 249 17.93 6.96 11.95
CA ALA A 249 16.59 7.23 11.44
C ALA A 249 15.90 8.40 12.16
N ALA A 250 15.15 9.20 11.39
CA ALA A 250 14.34 10.30 11.90
C ALA A 250 12.87 10.09 11.51
N LEU A 251 12.00 9.98 12.52
CA LEU A 251 10.55 9.92 12.35
C LEU A 251 9.96 11.32 12.45
N TYR A 252 9.39 11.82 11.37
CA TYR A 252 8.57 13.02 11.34
C TYR A 252 7.10 12.61 11.24
N TRP A 253 6.30 12.99 12.25
CA TRP A 253 4.89 12.69 12.25
C TRP A 253 4.06 13.96 12.29
N GLY A 254 3.39 14.27 11.18
CA GLY A 254 2.56 15.44 10.99
C GLY A 254 1.11 15.16 11.34
N CYS A 255 0.55 16.03 12.19
CA CYS A 255 -0.87 16.07 12.51
C CYS A 255 -1.36 17.52 12.58
N ARG A 256 -2.68 17.73 12.72
CA ARG A 256 -3.20 19.06 12.94
C ARG A 256 -2.91 19.53 14.36
N ARG A 257 -3.28 18.72 15.36
CA ARG A 257 -3.18 19.04 16.78
C ARG A 257 -2.47 17.92 17.52
N LEU A 258 -2.03 18.22 18.75
CA LEU A 258 -1.33 17.25 19.59
C LEU A 258 -2.18 16.00 19.90
N GLU A 259 -3.48 16.18 20.12
CA GLU A 259 -4.43 15.09 20.35
C GLU A 259 -4.62 14.14 19.17
N ASP A 260 -4.23 14.54 17.96
CA ASP A 260 -4.24 13.74 16.74
C ASP A 260 -3.04 12.78 16.65
N LEU A 261 -1.99 13.00 17.46
CA LEU A 261 -0.82 12.13 17.59
C LEU A 261 -1.14 10.95 18.53
N TYR A 262 -2.06 10.10 18.13
CA TYR A 262 -2.71 9.09 18.97
C TYR A 262 -1.77 8.04 19.58
N ALA A 263 -0.56 7.86 19.07
CA ALA A 263 0.50 6.98 19.59
C ALA A 263 1.77 7.79 19.95
N PHE A 264 1.58 9.02 20.47
CA PHE A 264 2.67 9.94 20.75
C PHE A 264 3.73 9.33 21.67
N GLU A 265 3.33 8.69 22.76
CA GLU A 265 4.25 8.11 23.74
C GLU A 265 5.07 6.93 23.15
N GLU A 266 4.45 6.11 22.29
CA GLU A 266 5.14 5.04 21.56
C GLU A 266 6.22 5.61 20.63
N ALA A 267 5.86 6.62 19.83
CA ALA A 267 6.78 7.28 18.92
C ALA A 267 7.91 8.01 19.68
N ARG A 268 7.58 8.64 20.80
CA ARG A 268 8.57 9.31 21.68
C ARG A 268 9.54 8.32 22.30
N ALA A 269 9.03 7.20 22.80
CA ALA A 269 9.89 6.14 23.37
C ALA A 269 10.83 5.54 22.30
N TRP A 270 10.32 5.33 21.08
CA TRP A 270 11.16 4.89 19.97
C TRP A 270 12.26 5.92 19.66
N GLY A 271 11.96 7.20 19.55
CA GLY A 271 12.93 8.26 19.29
C GLY A 271 13.98 8.44 20.41
N ALA A 272 13.68 7.99 21.63
CA ALA A 272 14.60 7.98 22.76
C ALA A 272 15.45 6.67 22.84
N GLY A 273 15.22 5.71 21.95
CA GLY A 273 15.82 4.37 21.99
C GLY A 273 17.29 4.31 21.54
N GLY A 274 17.91 5.41 21.15
CA GLY A 274 19.32 5.48 20.76
C GLY A 274 19.72 6.84 20.17
N ASP A 275 21.01 7.11 20.19
CA ASP A 275 21.57 8.41 19.79
C ASP A 275 21.32 8.79 18.31
N HIS A 276 21.06 7.78 17.46
CA HIS A 276 20.83 7.95 16.03
C HIS A 276 19.33 7.86 15.64
N LEU A 277 18.45 7.77 16.64
CA LEU A 277 17.01 7.78 16.45
C LEU A 277 16.42 9.11 16.90
N ARG A 278 15.53 9.69 16.10
CA ARG A 278 14.87 10.95 16.44
C ARG A 278 13.38 10.86 16.12
N PHE A 279 12.56 11.39 17.03
CA PHE A 279 11.14 11.62 16.78
C PHE A 279 10.84 13.11 16.78
N ILE A 280 10.30 13.61 15.71
CA ILE A 280 9.95 15.01 15.48
C ILE A 280 8.45 15.12 15.19
N PRO A 281 7.61 15.41 16.19
CA PRO A 281 6.21 15.73 15.97
C PRO A 281 6.07 17.12 15.33
N VAL A 282 5.18 17.23 14.33
CA VAL A 282 4.93 18.47 13.59
C VAL A 282 3.43 18.78 13.59
N LEU A 283 3.03 19.97 14.06
CA LEU A 283 1.63 20.36 14.15
C LEU A 283 1.32 21.52 13.19
N SER A 284 0.27 21.35 12.35
CA SER A 284 -0.18 22.42 11.45
C SER A 284 -1.17 23.40 12.11
N GLU A 285 -1.89 22.96 13.15
CA GLU A 285 -2.85 23.77 13.92
C GLU A 285 -2.54 23.60 15.42
N HIS A 286 -1.61 24.40 15.92
CA HIS A 286 -1.18 24.26 17.32
C HIS A 286 -1.68 25.39 18.22
N GLY A 287 -1.84 25.09 19.51
CA GLY A 287 -2.11 26.08 20.54
C GLY A 287 -0.84 26.85 20.95
N ARG A 288 -1.04 27.92 21.77
CA ARG A 288 0.06 28.78 22.25
C ARG A 288 1.14 28.07 23.07
N ASN A 289 0.81 26.93 23.66
CA ASN A 289 1.72 26.14 24.51
C ASN A 289 2.54 25.07 23.72
N TRP A 290 2.44 25.06 22.41
CA TRP A 290 3.25 24.15 21.59
C TRP A 290 4.64 24.77 21.36
N SER A 291 5.69 24.05 21.77
CA SER A 291 7.09 24.45 21.58
C SER A 291 7.84 23.60 20.56
N GLY A 292 7.14 22.62 19.96
CA GLY A 292 7.70 21.76 18.92
C GLY A 292 7.62 22.37 17.52
N ARG A 293 7.88 21.55 16.50
CA ARG A 293 7.81 21.98 15.10
C ARG A 293 6.38 22.31 14.67
N SER A 294 6.25 23.35 13.85
CA SER A 294 4.98 23.86 13.34
C SER A 294 4.98 23.90 11.82
N GLY A 295 3.78 23.83 11.20
CA GLY A 295 3.61 23.88 9.77
C GLY A 295 3.39 22.49 9.14
N PHE A 296 3.74 22.36 7.88
CA PHE A 296 3.62 21.07 7.18
C PHE A 296 4.84 20.18 7.43
N VAL A 297 4.57 18.88 7.62
CA VAL A 297 5.59 17.92 8.02
C VAL A 297 6.73 17.79 7.01
N HIS A 298 6.45 17.87 5.71
CA HIS A 298 7.47 17.82 4.68
C HIS A 298 8.37 19.07 4.66
N GLU A 299 7.85 20.22 5.01
CA GLU A 299 8.64 21.46 5.16
C GLU A 299 9.60 21.37 6.34
N ALA A 300 9.15 20.78 7.46
CA ALA A 300 10.01 20.54 8.60
C ALA A 300 11.18 19.61 8.26
N VAL A 301 10.94 18.56 7.48
CA VAL A 301 12.00 17.69 6.95
C VAL A 301 12.95 18.46 6.05
N ALA A 302 12.44 19.25 5.10
CA ALA A 302 13.24 20.03 4.16
C ALA A 302 14.17 21.03 4.89
N GLN A 303 13.70 21.65 5.96
CA GLN A 303 14.49 22.55 6.79
C GLN A 303 15.65 21.84 7.51
N ASP A 304 15.42 20.60 7.97
CA ASP A 304 16.41 19.85 8.74
C ASP A 304 17.41 19.09 7.85
N PHE A 305 17.04 18.83 6.60
CA PHE A 305 17.87 18.10 5.62
C PHE A 305 17.97 18.87 4.30
N PRO A 306 18.88 19.86 4.21
CA PRO A 306 19.08 20.64 3.00
C PRO A 306 19.62 19.81 1.81
N ASP A 307 20.33 18.71 2.08
CA ASP A 307 20.80 17.73 1.10
C ASP A 307 20.41 16.31 1.52
N MET A 308 19.63 15.64 0.67
CA MET A 308 19.12 14.28 0.88
C MET A 308 19.72 13.26 -0.11
N SER A 309 20.80 13.62 -0.85
CA SER A 309 21.38 12.78 -1.90
C SER A 309 21.84 11.41 -1.42
N GLY A 310 22.24 11.31 -0.13
CA GLY A 310 22.68 10.08 0.53
C GLY A 310 21.61 9.40 1.40
N MET A 311 20.35 9.78 1.31
CA MET A 311 19.29 9.32 2.23
C MET A 311 18.21 8.49 1.52
N GLU A 312 17.36 7.86 2.31
CA GLU A 312 16.11 7.26 1.85
C GLU A 312 14.93 7.84 2.64
N VAL A 313 13.83 8.10 1.92
CA VAL A 313 12.59 8.63 2.50
C VAL A 313 11.46 7.62 2.35
N TYR A 314 10.75 7.38 3.44
CA TYR A 314 9.56 6.52 3.51
C TYR A 314 8.37 7.37 3.93
N ALA A 315 7.53 7.77 2.98
CA ALA A 315 6.41 8.69 3.18
C ALA A 315 5.07 7.98 3.16
N CYS A 316 4.24 8.15 4.20
CA CYS A 316 2.95 7.51 4.28
C CYS A 316 1.84 8.43 4.83
N GLY A 317 0.63 8.29 4.27
CA GLY A 317 -0.58 8.98 4.73
C GLY A 317 -1.28 9.80 3.66
N ASN A 318 -1.56 11.07 3.94
CA ASN A 318 -2.31 11.95 3.04
C ASN A 318 -1.62 12.09 1.67
N PRO A 319 -2.30 11.82 0.54
CA PRO A 319 -1.71 11.94 -0.80
C PRO A 319 -1.09 13.30 -1.07
N LEU A 320 -1.75 14.39 -0.68
CA LEU A 320 -1.21 15.75 -0.88
C LEU A 320 0.13 15.95 -0.15
N MET A 321 0.27 15.39 1.05
CA MET A 321 1.54 15.44 1.79
C MET A 321 2.62 14.60 1.08
N VAL A 322 2.28 13.39 0.63
CA VAL A 322 3.22 12.51 -0.07
C VAL A 322 3.70 13.13 -1.38
N ASP A 323 2.79 13.71 -2.16
CA ASP A 323 3.10 14.35 -3.44
C ASP A 323 3.96 15.62 -3.24
N ALA A 324 3.61 16.45 -2.24
CA ALA A 324 4.39 17.63 -1.88
C ALA A 324 5.81 17.25 -1.40
N ALA A 325 5.92 16.25 -0.52
CA ALA A 325 7.21 15.75 -0.04
C ALA A 325 8.08 15.24 -1.19
N ARG A 326 7.52 14.40 -2.08
CA ARG A 326 8.25 13.92 -3.26
C ARG A 326 8.75 15.08 -4.11
N ALA A 327 7.87 16.03 -4.46
CA ALA A 327 8.23 17.15 -5.32
C ALA A 327 9.34 18.01 -4.69
N THR A 328 9.21 18.37 -3.42
CA THR A 328 10.20 19.18 -2.70
C THR A 328 11.54 18.46 -2.59
N PHE A 329 11.54 17.22 -2.09
CA PHE A 329 12.79 16.52 -1.79
C PHE A 329 13.59 16.15 -3.05
N THR A 330 12.90 15.75 -4.13
CA THR A 330 13.61 15.37 -5.36
C THR A 330 14.06 16.55 -6.19
N ARG A 331 13.34 17.67 -6.16
CA ARG A 331 13.69 18.84 -6.99
C ARG A 331 14.61 19.82 -6.29
N GLU A 332 14.48 19.97 -4.97
CA GLU A 332 15.13 21.03 -4.20
C GLU A 332 16.19 20.54 -3.23
N HIS A 333 16.11 19.23 -2.82
CA HIS A 333 17.00 18.65 -1.82
C HIS A 333 17.80 17.45 -2.33
N ALA A 334 17.93 17.29 -3.64
CA ALA A 334 18.77 16.30 -4.32
C ALA A 334 18.45 14.83 -3.97
N LEU A 335 17.25 14.53 -3.43
CA LEU A 335 16.85 13.14 -3.15
C LEU A 335 16.69 12.38 -4.49
N PRO A 336 17.37 11.24 -4.70
CA PRO A 336 17.11 10.41 -5.88
C PRO A 336 15.66 9.90 -5.91
N ASN A 337 15.02 9.88 -7.08
CA ASN A 337 13.62 9.45 -7.21
C ASN A 337 13.41 8.02 -6.70
N GLU A 338 14.37 7.13 -6.93
CA GLU A 338 14.38 5.74 -6.50
C GLU A 338 14.57 5.57 -4.98
N ALA A 339 15.03 6.63 -4.28
CA ALA A 339 15.19 6.66 -2.83
C ALA A 339 13.96 7.20 -2.09
N PHE A 340 12.88 7.54 -2.82
CA PHE A 340 11.61 7.97 -2.25
C PHE A 340 10.56 6.86 -2.34
N PHE A 341 10.30 6.20 -1.23
CA PHE A 341 9.29 5.15 -1.08
C PHE A 341 8.01 5.74 -0.50
N SER A 342 6.84 5.36 -1.01
CA SER A 342 5.59 5.93 -0.52
C SER A 342 4.42 4.96 -0.51
N ASP A 343 3.50 5.18 0.46
CA ASP A 343 2.17 4.56 0.52
C ASP A 343 1.13 5.64 0.83
N ALA A 344 0.52 6.20 -0.23
CA ALA A 344 -0.46 7.27 -0.13
C ALA A 344 -1.86 6.70 0.11
N PHE A 345 -2.56 7.16 1.16
CA PHE A 345 -3.91 6.71 1.52
C PHE A 345 -4.97 7.38 0.65
N ILE A 346 -5.16 6.84 -0.55
CA ILE A 346 -6.11 7.36 -1.52
C ILE A 346 -7.54 7.07 -1.08
N THR A 347 -8.30 8.12 -0.80
CA THR A 347 -9.74 8.03 -0.55
C THR A 347 -10.50 8.50 -1.78
N VAL A 348 -11.72 7.99 -1.99
CA VAL A 348 -12.60 8.46 -3.10
C VAL A 348 -12.84 9.99 -3.06
N MET A 349 -12.62 10.61 -1.89
CA MET A 349 -12.74 12.06 -1.70
C MET A 349 -11.45 12.84 -1.97
N SER A 350 -10.30 12.19 -2.08
CA SER A 350 -9.00 12.85 -2.27
C SER A 350 -8.59 13.03 -3.74
N HIS A 351 -9.38 12.50 -4.68
CA HIS A 351 -9.21 12.83 -6.09
C HIS A 351 -10.35 13.78 -6.52
N PRO A 352 -10.08 15.06 -6.78
CA PRO A 352 -10.97 15.83 -7.61
C PRO A 352 -11.02 15.08 -8.96
N ARG A 353 -12.23 14.75 -9.44
CA ARG A 353 -12.40 14.38 -10.84
C ARG A 353 -11.63 15.41 -11.64
N ALA A 354 -10.71 14.98 -12.50
CA ALA A 354 -10.08 15.88 -13.44
C ALA A 354 -11.23 16.68 -14.08
N ALA A 355 -11.18 18.00 -13.92
CA ALA A 355 -12.14 18.87 -14.56
C ALA A 355 -12.05 18.65 -16.07
N PRO A 356 -13.19 18.66 -16.79
CA PRO A 356 -13.25 18.40 -18.21
C PRO A 356 -12.40 19.35 -19.02
#